data_24a1a94eceb202dc239cd5b4218f5934
#
_entry.id   24a1a94eceb202dc239cd5b4218f5934
#
_cell.length_a   1.000
_cell.length_b   1.000
_cell.length_c   1.000
_cell.angle_alpha   90.00
_cell.angle_beta   90.00
_cell.angle_gamma   90.00
#
_symmetry.space_group_name_H-M   'P 1'
#
loop_
_entity.id
_entity.type
_entity.pdbx_description
1 polymer ?
#
loop_
_entity_poly.entity_id
_entity_poly.type
_entity_poly.pdbx_seq_one_letter_code
_entity_poly.pdbx_strand_id
1 'polypeptide(L)'
;MRKKLLTAFSLIEVSIVILIIGLLITAIAHGSKMVNKAKLNSARLATTSLGIDKIPNMTFWVETTLEDSLTSPTHQKQVEDSDQISAWADLNPSAIKYNLSQDTAGYRPLYSADAMKGLPALKFDGSNDYFSTNNLTGRDFTLFIILKTSNNGTGTSSSTAFQSTGVIWSDAIGYGVPDIIPLAIGGGKPKIASPSDDTLTGTISVSDGRPHIVTVSRMMYNGVRSIYIDGTSGGSNTGGTGQLLANTTMAIG
;
A
#
# COMPACT_ATOMS: atom_id res chain seq x y z
N MET A 1 2.39 -23.67 67.79
CA MET A 1 2.14 -23.44 66.37
C MET A 1 0.92 -22.56 66.23
N ARG A 2 1.11 -21.28 65.74
CA ARG A 2 -0.02 -20.38 65.42
C ARG A 2 -0.52 -20.72 64.05
N LYS A 3 -1.75 -21.23 63.90
CA LYS A 3 -2.43 -21.36 62.62
C LYS A 3 -2.69 -19.95 62.05
N LYS A 4 -2.08 -19.60 60.93
CA LYS A 4 -2.47 -18.44 60.14
C LYS A 4 -3.87 -18.71 59.57
N LEU A 5 -4.85 -17.95 60.02
CA LEU A 5 -6.16 -17.93 59.39
C LEU A 5 -6.00 -17.25 58.02
N LEU A 6 -6.21 -18.01 56.96
CA LEU A 6 -6.33 -17.45 55.61
C LEU A 6 -7.71 -16.80 55.54
N THR A 7 -7.75 -15.48 55.42
CA THR A 7 -8.99 -14.74 55.12
C THR A 7 -9.40 -15.04 53.68
N ALA A 8 -10.56 -15.67 53.51
CA ALA A 8 -11.17 -15.84 52.17
C ALA A 8 -11.75 -14.51 51.72
N PHE A 9 -11.64 -14.21 50.44
CA PHE A 9 -12.25 -13.03 49.87
C PHE A 9 -13.78 -13.09 49.96
N SER A 10 -14.37 -11.94 50.25
CA SER A 10 -15.83 -11.80 50.28
C SER A 10 -16.36 -11.82 48.81
N LEU A 11 -17.53 -12.40 48.62
CA LEU A 11 -18.19 -12.45 47.32
C LEU A 11 -18.40 -11.03 46.73
N ILE A 12 -18.63 -10.04 47.59
CA ILE A 12 -18.77 -8.63 47.17
C ILE A 12 -17.44 -8.02 46.72
N GLU A 13 -16.31 -8.38 47.35
CA GLU A 13 -14.99 -7.90 46.92
C GLU A 13 -14.63 -8.42 45.52
N VAL A 14 -14.91 -9.70 45.26
CA VAL A 14 -14.69 -10.29 43.94
C VAL A 14 -15.61 -9.66 42.89
N SER A 15 -16.88 -9.41 43.21
CA SER A 15 -17.82 -8.80 42.28
C SER A 15 -17.47 -7.36 41.90
N ILE A 16 -16.96 -6.57 42.84
CA ILE A 16 -16.48 -5.20 42.60
C ILE A 16 -15.23 -5.24 41.69
N VAL A 17 -14.29 -6.15 41.96
CA VAL A 17 -13.09 -6.30 41.13
C VAL A 17 -13.46 -6.65 39.68
N ILE A 18 -14.36 -7.60 39.46
CA ILE A 18 -14.81 -7.98 38.12
C ILE A 18 -15.51 -6.80 37.41
N LEU A 19 -16.34 -6.04 38.13
CA LEU A 19 -17.00 -4.85 37.62
C LEU A 19 -15.99 -3.80 37.17
N ILE A 20 -14.97 -3.51 37.98
CA ILE A 20 -13.91 -2.54 37.64
C ILE A 20 -13.10 -3.00 36.41
N ILE A 21 -12.73 -4.29 36.39
CA ILE A 21 -12.01 -4.86 35.24
C ILE A 21 -12.86 -4.74 33.96
N GLY A 22 -14.15 -5.06 34.00
CA GLY A 22 -15.07 -4.92 32.87
C GLY A 22 -15.17 -3.48 32.37
N LEU A 23 -15.26 -2.50 33.28
CA LEU A 23 -15.26 -1.08 32.91
C LEU A 23 -13.93 -0.64 32.29
N LEU A 24 -12.79 -1.09 32.81
CA LEU A 24 -11.47 -0.75 32.30
C LEU A 24 -11.25 -1.34 30.89
N ILE A 25 -11.62 -2.59 30.65
CA ILE A 25 -11.53 -3.22 29.33
C ILE A 25 -12.35 -2.44 28.30
N THR A 26 -13.59 -2.07 28.67
CA THR A 26 -14.47 -1.28 27.80
C THR A 26 -13.88 0.10 27.51
N ALA A 27 -13.33 0.78 28.52
CA ALA A 27 -12.70 2.09 28.34
C ALA A 27 -11.46 2.03 27.42
N ILE A 28 -10.62 1.01 27.55
CA ILE A 28 -9.44 0.81 26.70
C ILE A 28 -9.86 0.55 25.25
N ALA A 29 -10.86 -0.30 25.01
CA ALA A 29 -11.34 -0.60 23.66
C ALA A 29 -11.92 0.63 22.95
N HIS A 30 -12.68 1.46 23.66
CA HIS A 30 -13.21 2.72 23.13
C HIS A 30 -12.11 3.77 22.93
N GLY A 31 -11.16 3.87 23.84
CA GLY A 31 -10.04 4.80 23.76
C GLY A 31 -9.17 4.57 22.51
N SER A 32 -8.85 3.33 22.19
CA SER A 32 -8.05 3.01 21.00
C SER A 32 -8.76 3.41 19.70
N LYS A 33 -10.08 3.16 19.60
CA LYS A 33 -10.88 3.59 18.43
C LYS A 33 -10.91 5.11 18.30
N MET A 34 -11.02 5.86 19.40
CA MET A 34 -10.97 7.32 19.36
C MET A 34 -9.62 7.86 18.91
N VAL A 35 -8.53 7.26 19.36
CA VAL A 35 -7.16 7.64 18.94
C VAL A 35 -6.96 7.37 17.46
N ASN A 36 -7.39 6.21 16.95
CA ASN A 36 -7.27 5.89 15.52
C ASN A 36 -8.12 6.84 14.67
N LYS A 37 -9.35 7.15 15.10
CA LYS A 37 -10.18 8.15 14.42
C LYS A 37 -9.56 9.56 14.41
N ALA A 38 -8.94 9.97 15.51
CA ALA A 38 -8.22 11.24 15.59
C ALA A 38 -7.01 11.28 14.64
N LYS A 39 -6.21 10.20 14.57
CA LYS A 39 -5.11 10.07 13.61
C LYS A 39 -5.59 10.13 12.16
N LEU A 40 -6.67 9.41 11.83
CA LEU A 40 -7.26 9.43 10.51
C LEU A 40 -7.73 10.84 10.12
N ASN A 41 -8.42 11.53 11.01
CA ASN A 41 -8.85 12.91 10.76
C ASN A 41 -7.66 13.86 10.59
N SER A 42 -6.59 13.70 11.37
CA SER A 42 -5.36 14.49 11.22
C SER A 42 -4.69 14.20 9.86
N ALA A 43 -4.66 12.94 9.41
CA ALA A 43 -4.13 12.57 8.11
C ALA A 43 -4.97 13.19 6.97
N ARG A 44 -6.31 13.14 7.05
CA ARG A 44 -7.22 13.78 6.10
C ARG A 44 -6.98 15.29 5.99
N LEU A 45 -6.87 15.96 7.12
CA LEU A 45 -6.56 17.40 7.17
C LEU A 45 -5.20 17.70 6.54
N ALA A 46 -4.18 16.88 6.83
CA ALA A 46 -2.86 17.03 6.22
C ALA A 46 -2.94 16.84 4.69
N THR A 47 -3.60 15.78 4.22
CA THR A 47 -3.77 15.50 2.79
C THR A 47 -4.42 16.67 2.06
N THR A 48 -5.49 17.23 2.62
CA THR A 48 -6.23 18.36 1.99
C THR A 48 -5.51 19.71 2.12
N SER A 49 -4.69 19.91 3.15
CA SER A 49 -4.01 21.20 3.41
C SER A 49 -2.65 21.31 2.74
N LEU A 50 -1.98 20.20 2.45
CA LEU A 50 -0.63 20.20 1.85
C LEU A 50 -0.62 20.56 0.36
N GLY A 51 -1.77 20.72 -0.28
CA GLY A 51 -1.86 21.12 -1.68
C GLY A 51 -1.29 20.07 -2.64
N ILE A 52 -1.48 18.79 -2.34
CA ILE A 52 -1.09 17.66 -3.21
C ILE A 52 -1.75 17.84 -4.59
N ASP A 53 -2.98 18.31 -4.62
CA ASP A 53 -3.75 18.67 -5.82
C ASP A 53 -3.08 19.74 -6.71
N LYS A 54 -2.09 20.47 -6.18
CA LYS A 54 -1.35 21.51 -6.89
C LYS A 54 -0.01 21.06 -7.46
N ILE A 55 0.35 19.77 -7.31
CA ILE A 55 1.59 19.23 -7.88
C ILE A 55 1.47 19.29 -9.41
N PRO A 56 2.39 20.00 -10.12
CA PRO A 56 2.32 20.10 -11.57
C PRO A 56 2.49 18.74 -12.25
N ASN A 57 1.71 18.51 -13.33
CA ASN A 57 1.78 17.30 -14.12
C ASN A 57 1.47 16.01 -13.35
N MET A 58 0.73 16.10 -12.25
CA MET A 58 0.19 14.93 -11.60
C MET A 58 -0.80 14.24 -12.53
N THR A 59 -0.54 12.99 -12.85
CA THR A 59 -1.40 12.16 -13.73
C THR A 59 -2.26 11.19 -12.96
N PHE A 60 -1.84 10.82 -11.74
CA PHE A 60 -2.51 9.79 -10.94
C PHE A 60 -2.26 10.03 -9.45
N TRP A 61 -3.30 9.91 -8.65
CA TRP A 61 -3.23 10.01 -7.19
C TRP A 61 -4.32 9.17 -6.54
N VAL A 62 -3.92 8.13 -5.83
CA VAL A 62 -4.79 7.30 -5.00
C VAL A 62 -4.29 7.31 -3.56
N GLU A 63 -5.21 7.23 -2.62
CA GLU A 63 -4.87 7.20 -1.21
C GLU A 63 -6.01 6.51 -0.41
N THR A 64 -5.80 6.19 0.84
CA THR A 64 -6.70 5.34 1.64
C THR A 64 -7.37 6.05 2.81
N THR A 65 -7.08 7.33 3.01
CA THR A 65 -7.60 8.08 4.17
C THR A 65 -8.89 8.86 3.88
N LEU A 66 -9.11 9.29 2.63
CA LEU A 66 -10.29 10.05 2.22
C LEU A 66 -11.50 9.11 1.97
N GLU A 67 -12.69 9.55 2.38
CA GLU A 67 -13.91 8.73 2.32
C GLU A 67 -14.33 8.38 0.89
N ASP A 68 -14.06 9.28 -0.06
CA ASP A 68 -14.42 9.08 -1.46
C ASP A 68 -13.42 8.24 -2.27
N SER A 69 -12.29 7.85 -1.67
CA SER A 69 -11.22 7.15 -2.39
C SER A 69 -11.52 5.67 -2.62
N LEU A 70 -12.23 5.02 -1.73
CA LEU A 70 -12.46 3.58 -1.77
C LEU A 70 -13.94 3.24 -1.90
N THR A 71 -14.22 2.13 -2.60
CA THR A 71 -15.58 1.57 -2.69
C THR A 71 -15.55 0.09 -2.37
N SER A 72 -16.36 -0.31 -1.39
CA SER A 72 -16.66 -1.70 -1.05
C SER A 72 -18.01 -2.12 -1.64
N PRO A 73 -18.17 -3.35 -2.14
CA PRO A 73 -19.48 -3.85 -2.54
C PRO A 73 -20.48 -3.91 -1.38
N THR A 74 -20.01 -4.07 -0.15
CA THR A 74 -20.82 -4.21 1.05
C THR A 74 -21.24 -2.87 1.64
N HIS A 75 -20.29 -1.97 1.85
CA HIS A 75 -20.50 -0.71 2.57
C HIS A 75 -20.36 0.53 1.68
N GLN A 76 -20.20 0.34 0.37
CA GLN A 76 -19.98 1.43 -0.59
C GLN A 76 -18.76 2.29 -0.18
N LYS A 77 -18.91 3.59 -0.03
CA LYS A 77 -17.85 4.52 0.39
C LYS A 77 -17.57 4.55 1.89
N GLN A 78 -18.41 3.91 2.70
CA GLN A 78 -18.24 3.79 4.16
C GLN A 78 -17.51 2.50 4.52
N VAL A 79 -16.31 2.34 3.97
CA VAL A 79 -15.52 1.10 4.13
C VAL A 79 -15.17 0.83 5.59
N GLU A 80 -15.30 -0.44 5.98
CA GLU A 80 -14.98 -0.96 7.30
C GLU A 80 -13.79 -1.91 7.24
N ASP A 81 -13.18 -2.17 8.41
CA ASP A 81 -12.05 -3.08 8.51
C ASP A 81 -12.40 -4.47 7.96
N SER A 82 -11.50 -5.03 7.15
CA SER A 82 -11.67 -6.30 6.42
C SER A 82 -12.66 -6.27 5.25
N ASP A 83 -13.17 -5.12 4.84
CA ASP A 83 -13.95 -5.03 3.61
C ASP A 83 -13.09 -5.37 2.38
N GLN A 84 -13.68 -6.11 1.46
CA GLN A 84 -13.15 -6.26 0.11
C GLN A 84 -13.37 -4.97 -0.67
N ILE A 85 -12.32 -4.47 -1.33
CA ILE A 85 -12.39 -3.23 -2.09
C ILE A 85 -12.53 -3.53 -3.58
N SER A 86 -13.59 -3.01 -4.18
CA SER A 86 -13.87 -3.17 -5.60
C SER A 86 -13.40 -2.01 -6.47
N ALA A 87 -13.23 -0.82 -5.89
CA ALA A 87 -12.72 0.33 -6.62
C ALA A 87 -11.87 1.24 -5.73
N TRP A 88 -10.84 1.84 -6.35
CA TRP A 88 -9.96 2.82 -5.75
C TRP A 88 -9.91 4.03 -6.69
N ALA A 89 -10.52 5.12 -6.27
CA ALA A 89 -10.71 6.30 -7.09
C ALA A 89 -9.40 7.08 -7.27
N ASP A 90 -9.15 7.51 -8.49
CA ASP A 90 -8.09 8.45 -8.80
C ASP A 90 -8.54 9.87 -8.43
N LEU A 91 -7.86 10.45 -7.46
CA LEU A 91 -8.16 11.76 -6.88
C LEU A 91 -7.39 12.92 -7.55
N ASN A 92 -6.58 12.65 -8.60
CA ASN A 92 -5.86 13.71 -9.27
C ASN A 92 -6.83 14.82 -9.75
N PRO A 93 -6.43 16.08 -9.83
CA PRO A 93 -7.32 17.19 -10.21
C PRO A 93 -7.65 17.24 -11.72
N SER A 94 -6.99 16.41 -12.55
CA SER A 94 -7.22 16.36 -14.00
C SER A 94 -8.62 15.85 -14.34
N ALA A 95 -9.13 16.24 -15.51
CA ALA A 95 -10.37 15.70 -16.08
C ALA A 95 -10.25 14.22 -16.49
N ILE A 96 -9.02 13.75 -16.80
CA ILE A 96 -8.75 12.36 -17.12
C ILE A 96 -8.48 11.63 -15.81
N LYS A 97 -9.24 10.54 -15.58
CA LYS A 97 -9.15 9.71 -14.38
C LYS A 97 -8.73 8.28 -14.73
N TYR A 98 -7.86 7.74 -13.91
CA TYR A 98 -7.38 6.36 -13.99
C TYR A 98 -7.87 5.57 -12.77
N ASN A 99 -9.20 5.49 -12.61
CA ASN A 99 -9.80 4.75 -11.49
C ASN A 99 -9.37 3.28 -11.57
N LEU A 100 -8.96 2.75 -10.45
CA LEU A 100 -8.62 1.35 -10.28
C LEU A 100 -9.86 0.54 -9.95
N SER A 101 -10.04 -0.63 -10.55
CA SER A 101 -11.19 -1.51 -10.29
C SER A 101 -10.81 -2.97 -10.23
N GLN A 102 -11.61 -3.75 -9.49
CA GLN A 102 -11.58 -5.20 -9.43
C GLN A 102 -12.99 -5.77 -9.29
N ASP A 103 -13.52 -6.34 -10.37
CA ASP A 103 -14.88 -6.87 -10.40
C ASP A 103 -15.00 -8.25 -9.75
N THR A 104 -13.93 -9.06 -9.82
CA THR A 104 -13.92 -10.44 -9.29
C THR A 104 -13.63 -10.42 -7.79
N ALA A 105 -14.57 -10.90 -6.98
CA ALA A 105 -14.48 -10.88 -5.52
C ALA A 105 -13.22 -11.56 -4.97
N GLY A 106 -12.80 -12.69 -5.56
CA GLY A 106 -11.62 -13.44 -5.11
C GLY A 106 -10.27 -12.79 -5.43
N TYR A 107 -10.27 -11.62 -6.09
CA TYR A 107 -9.06 -10.87 -6.47
C TYR A 107 -9.03 -9.46 -5.85
N ARG A 108 -9.94 -9.19 -4.91
CA ARG A 108 -10.05 -7.89 -4.26
C ARG A 108 -9.20 -7.82 -3.01
N PRO A 109 -8.32 -6.83 -2.88
CA PRO A 109 -7.60 -6.61 -1.63
C PRO A 109 -8.55 -6.18 -0.51
N LEU A 110 -8.11 -6.40 0.72
CA LEU A 110 -8.85 -6.05 1.92
C LEU A 110 -8.46 -4.66 2.43
N TYR A 111 -9.44 -3.90 2.88
CA TYR A 111 -9.17 -2.69 3.65
C TYR A 111 -8.73 -3.06 5.07
N SER A 112 -7.63 -2.49 5.52
CA SER A 112 -7.16 -2.61 6.89
C SER A 112 -7.09 -1.24 7.55
N ALA A 113 -7.94 -1.01 8.53
CA ALA A 113 -8.11 0.29 9.19
C ALA A 113 -6.88 0.72 10.02
N ASP A 114 -6.02 -0.21 10.42
CA ASP A 114 -4.83 0.04 11.24
C ASP A 114 -3.58 -0.67 10.68
N ALA A 115 -3.40 -0.63 9.37
CA ALA A 115 -2.27 -1.27 8.71
C ALA A 115 -0.95 -0.56 8.97
N MET A 116 -0.98 0.77 9.07
CA MET A 116 0.20 1.65 9.12
C MET A 116 0.17 2.56 10.36
N LYS A 117 0.32 1.96 11.55
CA LYS A 117 0.41 2.70 12.84
C LYS A 117 -0.79 3.62 13.11
N GLY A 118 -1.99 3.13 12.88
CA GLY A 118 -3.24 3.88 13.09
C GLY A 118 -3.77 4.57 11.83
N LEU A 119 -3.13 4.35 10.68
CA LEU A 119 -3.62 4.77 9.38
C LEU A 119 -4.04 3.55 8.54
N PRO A 120 -5.06 3.70 7.69
CA PRO A 120 -5.54 2.62 6.86
C PRO A 120 -4.61 2.35 5.67
N ALA A 121 -4.66 1.11 5.17
CA ALA A 121 -4.08 0.73 3.91
C ALA A 121 -4.87 -0.42 3.26
N LEU A 122 -4.61 -0.67 1.99
CA LEU A 122 -5.07 -1.86 1.30
C LEU A 122 -4.07 -2.99 1.51
N LYS A 123 -4.59 -4.16 1.87
CA LYS A 123 -3.81 -5.38 2.09
C LYS A 123 -4.07 -6.32 0.94
N PHE A 124 -3.05 -6.54 0.13
CA PHE A 124 -3.00 -7.56 -0.90
C PHE A 124 -2.51 -8.87 -0.31
N ASP A 125 -3.05 -10.01 -0.74
CA ASP A 125 -2.73 -11.32 -0.17
C ASP A 125 -1.40 -11.90 -0.70
N GLY A 126 -0.83 -11.28 -1.72
CA GLY A 126 0.42 -11.70 -2.37
C GLY A 126 0.27 -12.93 -3.26
N SER A 127 -0.95 -13.29 -3.63
CA SER A 127 -1.27 -14.44 -4.47
C SER A 127 -1.98 -14.03 -5.76
N ASN A 128 -3.10 -13.33 -5.64
CA ASN A 128 -3.95 -13.00 -6.78
C ASN A 128 -4.73 -11.69 -6.64
N ASP A 129 -4.57 -10.98 -5.54
CA ASP A 129 -5.19 -9.67 -5.36
C ASP A 129 -4.55 -8.63 -6.29
N TYR A 130 -5.38 -7.90 -7.03
CA TYR A 130 -4.92 -6.78 -7.85
C TYR A 130 -6.07 -5.85 -8.21
N PHE A 131 -5.70 -4.63 -8.58
CA PHE A 131 -6.57 -3.70 -9.32
C PHE A 131 -6.06 -3.49 -10.72
N SER A 132 -6.96 -3.16 -11.63
CA SER A 132 -6.62 -2.76 -12.99
C SER A 132 -7.16 -1.38 -13.34
N THR A 133 -6.47 -0.72 -14.26
CA THR A 133 -6.89 0.53 -14.89
C THR A 133 -6.26 0.65 -16.28
N ASN A 134 -6.60 1.71 -17.03
CA ASN A 134 -5.92 2.02 -18.26
C ASN A 134 -4.45 2.38 -17.98
N ASN A 135 -3.57 2.05 -18.92
CA ASN A 135 -2.15 2.35 -18.77
C ASN A 135 -1.90 3.86 -18.71
N LEU A 136 -1.22 4.29 -17.66
CA LEU A 136 -0.86 5.68 -17.41
C LEU A 136 0.66 5.91 -17.41
N THR A 137 1.47 4.85 -17.57
CA THR A 137 2.92 4.98 -17.61
C THR A 137 3.38 5.68 -18.88
N GLY A 138 3.76 6.94 -18.73
CA GLY A 138 4.41 7.70 -19.78
C GLY A 138 5.88 7.31 -19.93
N ARG A 139 6.55 7.93 -20.92
CA ARG A 139 7.98 7.70 -21.17
C ARG A 139 8.84 8.12 -19.98
N ASP A 140 8.49 9.26 -19.39
CA ASP A 140 9.13 9.82 -18.20
C ASP A 140 8.12 9.82 -17.08
N PHE A 141 8.51 9.34 -15.89
CA PHE A 141 7.64 9.36 -14.71
C PHE A 141 8.44 9.40 -13.42
N THR A 142 7.77 9.88 -12.39
CA THR A 142 8.17 9.68 -11.00
C THR A 142 6.97 9.12 -10.24
N LEU A 143 7.19 8.03 -9.54
CA LEU A 143 6.19 7.31 -8.76
C LEU A 143 6.59 7.35 -7.29
N PHE A 144 5.68 7.75 -6.42
CA PHE A 144 5.80 7.67 -4.97
C PHE A 144 4.82 6.64 -4.46
N ILE A 145 5.30 5.65 -3.73
CA ILE A 145 4.46 4.62 -3.11
C ILE A 145 4.82 4.50 -1.64
N ILE A 146 3.80 4.44 -0.79
CA ILE A 146 3.96 4.03 0.61
C ILE A 146 3.54 2.56 0.68
N LEU A 147 4.47 1.71 1.08
CA LEU A 147 4.23 0.27 1.23
C LEU A 147 4.78 -0.26 2.54
N LYS A 148 4.24 -1.40 2.96
CA LYS A 148 4.71 -2.17 4.11
C LYS A 148 4.65 -3.64 3.74
N THR A 149 5.76 -4.33 3.78
CA THR A 149 5.83 -5.76 3.50
C THR A 149 6.87 -6.46 4.37
N SER A 150 6.66 -7.74 4.65
CA SER A 150 7.66 -8.66 5.18
C SER A 150 8.03 -9.73 4.15
N ASN A 151 7.39 -9.71 2.96
CA ASN A 151 7.67 -10.63 1.88
C ASN A 151 8.89 -10.15 1.10
N ASN A 152 9.89 -11.02 0.97
CA ASN A 152 11.11 -10.71 0.22
C ASN A 152 10.92 -10.76 -1.30
N GLY A 153 9.83 -11.34 -1.79
CA GLY A 153 9.69 -11.65 -3.21
C GLY A 153 10.73 -12.66 -3.70
N THR A 154 10.46 -13.35 -4.78
CA THR A 154 11.34 -14.42 -5.29
C THR A 154 12.52 -13.93 -6.11
N GLY A 155 12.58 -12.68 -6.45
CA GLY A 155 13.79 -11.94 -6.78
C GLY A 155 14.60 -12.33 -7.99
N THR A 156 14.03 -13.00 -9.01
CA THR A 156 14.80 -13.28 -10.23
C THR A 156 14.81 -12.07 -11.19
N SER A 157 15.84 -11.95 -11.98
CA SER A 157 16.17 -10.80 -12.83
C SER A 157 15.67 -10.90 -14.28
N SER A 158 14.89 -11.94 -14.64
CA SER A 158 14.44 -12.07 -16.04
C SER A 158 13.06 -11.46 -16.23
N SER A 159 12.77 -10.94 -17.41
CA SER A 159 11.49 -10.30 -17.76
C SER A 159 10.28 -11.23 -17.58
N THR A 160 10.47 -12.54 -17.78
CA THR A 160 9.45 -13.56 -17.52
C THR A 160 9.32 -13.95 -16.03
N ALA A 161 10.32 -13.68 -15.24
CA ALA A 161 10.36 -14.03 -13.82
C ALA A 161 9.80 -12.94 -12.90
N PHE A 162 9.49 -11.76 -13.43
CA PHE A 162 8.80 -10.71 -12.68
C PHE A 162 7.40 -11.13 -12.24
N GLN A 163 6.76 -12.05 -12.93
CA GLN A 163 5.46 -12.61 -12.54
C GLN A 163 5.52 -13.43 -11.25
N SER A 164 6.70 -13.85 -10.83
CA SER A 164 6.94 -14.60 -9.57
C SER A 164 7.54 -13.75 -8.45
N THR A 165 7.84 -12.47 -8.69
CA THR A 165 8.27 -11.50 -7.67
C THR A 165 7.06 -10.75 -7.12
N GLY A 166 7.20 -10.09 -5.96
CA GLY A 166 6.17 -9.18 -5.46
C GLY A 166 6.04 -7.98 -6.39
N VAL A 167 5.27 -8.13 -7.47
CA VAL A 167 4.97 -7.02 -8.38
C VAL A 167 3.99 -6.09 -7.68
N ILE A 168 4.38 -4.84 -7.53
CA ILE A 168 3.52 -3.79 -6.94
C ILE A 168 2.79 -3.02 -8.05
N TRP A 169 3.45 -2.84 -9.18
CA TRP A 169 2.92 -2.10 -10.32
C TRP A 169 3.47 -2.67 -11.62
N SER A 170 2.58 -3.04 -12.54
CA SER A 170 2.92 -3.57 -13.86
C SER A 170 2.07 -2.90 -14.93
N ASP A 171 2.62 -2.69 -16.12
CA ASP A 171 1.88 -2.24 -17.31
C ASP A 171 1.23 -3.38 -18.11
N ALA A 172 1.22 -4.59 -17.58
CA ALA A 172 0.52 -5.74 -18.17
C ALA A 172 -0.25 -6.52 -17.12
N ILE A 173 -1.40 -7.06 -17.51
CA ILE A 173 -2.23 -7.96 -16.70
C ILE A 173 -2.11 -9.37 -17.26
N GLY A 174 -1.88 -10.36 -16.42
CA GLY A 174 -1.81 -11.77 -16.81
C GLY A 174 -0.49 -12.16 -17.47
N TYR A 175 -0.55 -13.03 -18.47
CA TYR A 175 0.64 -13.58 -19.12
C TYR A 175 1.26 -12.67 -20.20
N GLY A 176 0.85 -11.43 -20.31
CA GLY A 176 1.49 -10.47 -21.20
C GLY A 176 2.94 -10.20 -20.75
N VAL A 177 3.84 -9.94 -21.71
CA VAL A 177 5.18 -9.45 -21.38
C VAL A 177 5.03 -7.98 -21.05
N PRO A 178 5.27 -7.56 -19.80
CA PRO A 178 5.21 -6.14 -19.46
C PRO A 178 6.32 -5.38 -20.17
N ASP A 179 5.99 -4.21 -20.66
CA ASP A 179 6.98 -3.29 -21.22
C ASP A 179 7.79 -2.63 -20.11
N ILE A 180 7.13 -2.36 -18.99
CA ILE A 180 7.77 -1.83 -17.81
C ILE A 180 7.08 -2.37 -16.55
N ILE A 181 7.89 -2.63 -15.55
CA ILE A 181 7.46 -2.84 -14.18
C ILE A 181 8.02 -1.68 -13.37
N PRO A 182 7.22 -0.62 -13.16
CA PRO A 182 7.66 0.55 -12.42
C PRO A 182 8.12 0.22 -11.01
N LEU A 183 7.48 -0.76 -10.36
CA LEU A 183 7.90 -1.21 -9.04
C LEU A 183 7.57 -2.68 -8.81
N ALA A 184 8.58 -3.43 -8.40
CA ALA A 184 8.46 -4.77 -7.80
C ALA A 184 9.37 -4.88 -6.57
N ILE A 185 9.13 -5.90 -5.73
CA ILE A 185 10.01 -6.27 -4.63
C ILE A 185 10.65 -7.61 -4.96
N GLY A 186 11.96 -7.68 -4.92
CA GLY A 186 12.69 -8.91 -5.16
C GLY A 186 13.92 -9.02 -4.29
N GLY A 187 14.05 -10.10 -3.51
CA GLY A 187 15.07 -10.24 -2.49
C GLY A 187 14.99 -9.17 -1.40
N GLY A 188 13.76 -8.74 -1.07
CA GLY A 188 13.48 -7.70 -0.09
C GLY A 188 13.77 -6.27 -0.55
N LYS A 189 14.15 -6.06 -1.80
CA LYS A 189 14.59 -4.76 -2.33
C LYS A 189 13.68 -4.28 -3.46
N PRO A 190 13.42 -2.97 -3.56
CA PRO A 190 12.69 -2.40 -4.69
C PRO A 190 13.44 -2.63 -6.01
N LYS A 191 12.69 -2.89 -7.06
CA LYS A 191 13.19 -3.07 -8.42
C LYS A 191 12.35 -2.30 -9.40
N ILE A 192 12.99 -1.75 -10.42
CA ILE A 192 12.37 -1.23 -11.64
C ILE A 192 12.94 -2.00 -12.83
N ALA A 193 12.08 -2.54 -13.67
CA ALA A 193 12.48 -3.28 -14.87
C ALA A 193 11.88 -2.65 -16.13
N SER A 194 12.56 -2.80 -17.21
CA SER A 194 12.12 -2.45 -18.56
C SER A 194 12.40 -3.60 -19.54
N PRO A 195 11.88 -3.54 -20.78
CA PRO A 195 12.14 -4.57 -21.78
C PRO A 195 13.64 -4.88 -21.91
N SER A 196 13.95 -6.10 -22.31
CA SER A 196 15.33 -6.57 -22.52
C SER A 196 16.17 -6.83 -21.24
N ASP A 197 15.52 -7.24 -20.16
CA ASP A 197 16.15 -7.67 -18.90
C ASP A 197 16.96 -6.59 -18.17
N ASP A 198 16.80 -5.35 -18.58
CA ASP A 198 17.47 -4.23 -17.96
C ASP A 198 16.74 -3.82 -16.67
N THR A 199 17.31 -4.22 -15.53
CA THR A 199 16.72 -4.03 -14.22
C THR A 199 17.62 -3.17 -13.35
N LEU A 200 17.03 -2.17 -12.68
CA LEU A 200 17.64 -1.52 -11.55
C LEU A 200 17.12 -2.17 -10.25
N THR A 201 18.02 -2.68 -9.44
CA THR A 201 17.70 -3.20 -8.10
C THR A 201 18.21 -2.23 -7.06
N GLY A 202 17.35 -1.85 -6.12
CA GLY A 202 17.71 -1.00 -5.00
C GLY A 202 18.71 -1.68 -4.05
N THR A 203 19.47 -0.87 -3.35
CA THR A 203 20.47 -1.34 -2.38
C THR A 203 19.92 -1.53 -0.98
N ILE A 204 18.82 -0.84 -0.64
CA ILE A 204 18.18 -0.82 0.68
C ILE A 204 16.97 -1.75 0.68
N SER A 205 16.83 -2.59 1.73
CA SER A 205 15.66 -3.47 1.91
C SER A 205 14.46 -2.70 2.42
N VAL A 206 13.26 -3.12 1.98
CA VAL A 206 11.95 -2.60 2.41
C VAL A 206 11.04 -3.68 2.97
N SER A 207 11.57 -4.92 3.18
CA SER A 207 10.80 -6.08 3.64
C SER A 207 10.97 -6.37 5.13
N ASP A 208 11.18 -5.34 5.93
CA ASP A 208 11.35 -5.44 7.38
C ASP A 208 10.04 -5.36 8.18
N GLY A 209 8.89 -5.31 7.49
CA GLY A 209 7.56 -5.19 8.10
C GLY A 209 7.22 -3.77 8.58
N ARG A 210 8.00 -2.77 8.21
CA ARG A 210 7.73 -1.35 8.49
C ARG A 210 7.22 -0.63 7.26
N PRO A 211 6.46 0.46 7.42
CA PRO A 211 6.13 1.33 6.29
C PRO A 211 7.37 2.02 5.74
N HIS A 212 7.52 2.02 4.43
CA HIS A 212 8.56 2.73 3.68
C HIS A 212 7.94 3.59 2.58
N ILE A 213 8.55 4.72 2.30
CA ILE A 213 8.28 5.52 1.11
C ILE A 213 9.28 5.11 0.04
N VAL A 214 8.79 4.45 -1.00
CA VAL A 214 9.61 4.09 -2.16
C VAL A 214 9.32 5.08 -3.28
N THR A 215 10.36 5.72 -3.78
CA THR A 215 10.27 6.60 -4.95
C THR A 215 11.06 5.97 -6.08
N VAL A 216 10.42 5.82 -7.23
CA VAL A 216 11.08 5.39 -8.46
C VAL A 216 10.89 6.45 -9.54
N SER A 217 11.94 6.71 -10.31
CA SER A 217 11.88 7.62 -11.44
C SER A 217 12.53 7.02 -12.67
N ARG A 218 12.03 7.40 -13.82
CA ARG A 218 12.59 7.06 -15.12
C ARG A 218 12.60 8.29 -16.04
N MET A 219 13.72 8.51 -16.66
CA MET A 219 13.92 9.52 -17.71
C MET A 219 14.34 8.81 -19.00
N MET A 220 13.46 8.74 -19.99
CA MET A 220 13.74 8.04 -21.24
C MET A 220 14.85 8.74 -22.05
N TYR A 221 14.89 10.06 -22.00
CA TYR A 221 15.84 10.89 -22.77
C TYR A 221 17.30 10.45 -22.58
N ASN A 222 17.69 10.15 -21.35
CA ASN A 222 19.06 9.73 -21.01
C ASN A 222 19.12 8.32 -20.43
N GLY A 223 18.00 7.61 -20.37
CA GLY A 223 17.87 6.27 -19.82
C GLY A 223 18.06 6.18 -18.31
N VAL A 224 18.16 7.30 -17.60
CA VAL A 224 18.37 7.29 -16.15
C VAL A 224 17.13 6.77 -15.44
N ARG A 225 17.36 5.79 -14.57
CA ARG A 225 16.38 5.30 -13.59
C ARG A 225 16.98 5.44 -12.22
N SER A 226 16.14 5.78 -11.25
CA SER A 226 16.59 5.97 -9.87
C SER A 226 15.56 5.40 -8.89
N ILE A 227 16.06 4.88 -7.78
CA ILE A 227 15.26 4.41 -6.64
C ILE A 227 15.71 5.16 -5.40
N TYR A 228 14.74 5.63 -4.63
CA TYR A 228 14.96 6.20 -3.30
C TYR A 228 14.07 5.48 -2.30
N ILE A 229 14.57 5.25 -1.11
CA ILE A 229 13.85 4.66 0.01
C ILE A 229 13.95 5.64 1.19
N ASP A 230 12.80 6.12 1.67
CA ASP A 230 12.70 7.10 2.77
C ASP A 230 13.58 8.35 2.53
N GLY A 231 13.64 8.80 1.27
CA GLY A 231 14.45 9.94 0.84
C GLY A 231 15.94 9.65 0.65
N THR A 232 16.41 8.43 1.00
CA THR A 232 17.80 8.02 0.79
C THR A 232 17.97 7.33 -0.56
N SER A 233 19.04 7.64 -1.30
CA SER A 233 19.33 7.01 -2.58
C SER A 233 19.49 5.50 -2.42
N GLY A 234 18.66 4.75 -3.10
CA GLY A 234 18.70 3.29 -3.20
C GLY A 234 19.46 2.80 -4.44
N GLY A 235 19.91 3.70 -5.31
CA GLY A 235 20.66 3.39 -6.52
C GLY A 235 20.11 4.00 -7.77
N SER A 236 20.92 4.04 -8.83
CA SER A 236 20.54 4.49 -10.17
C SER A 236 21.35 3.76 -11.25
N ASN A 237 20.81 3.70 -12.47
CA ASN A 237 21.51 3.25 -13.66
C ASN A 237 21.00 3.97 -14.91
N THR A 238 21.61 3.71 -16.07
CA THR A 238 21.30 4.39 -17.35
C THR A 238 20.68 3.48 -18.41
N GLY A 239 20.22 2.29 -18.05
CA GLY A 239 19.73 1.29 -19.01
C GLY A 239 18.31 1.45 -19.51
N GLY A 240 17.55 2.44 -19.11
CA GLY A 240 16.11 2.55 -19.36
C GLY A 240 15.69 3.27 -20.65
N THR A 241 16.42 3.13 -21.78
CA THR A 241 16.12 3.85 -23.04
C THR A 241 15.08 3.17 -23.95
N GLY A 242 14.66 1.93 -23.65
CA GLY A 242 13.69 1.19 -24.46
C GLY A 242 12.37 1.95 -24.60
N GLN A 243 11.80 1.95 -25.83
CA GLN A 243 10.44 2.47 -26.03
C GLN A 243 9.45 1.55 -25.30
N LEU A 244 8.52 2.15 -24.55
CA LEU A 244 7.39 1.42 -23.99
C LEU A 244 6.38 1.21 -25.11
N LEU A 245 5.96 -0.03 -25.35
CA LEU A 245 4.87 -0.36 -26.23
C LEU A 245 3.57 0.14 -25.56
N ALA A 246 2.57 0.44 -26.36
CA ALA A 246 1.30 0.95 -25.85
C ALA A 246 0.45 -0.20 -25.29
N ASN A 247 0.82 -0.73 -24.11
CA ASN A 247 -0.10 -1.58 -23.38
C ASN A 247 -1.31 -0.75 -22.93
N THR A 248 -2.50 -1.30 -23.08
CA THR A 248 -3.75 -0.57 -22.82
C THR A 248 -4.17 -0.62 -21.38
N THR A 249 -3.63 -1.53 -20.58
CA THR A 249 -4.00 -1.77 -19.20
C THR A 249 -2.78 -1.92 -18.32
N MET A 250 -2.93 -1.53 -17.05
CA MET A 250 -1.93 -1.77 -16.02
C MET A 250 -2.58 -2.35 -14.76
N ALA A 251 -1.77 -2.96 -13.91
CA ALA A 251 -2.20 -3.54 -12.65
C ALA A 251 -1.36 -3.03 -11.48
N ILE A 252 -2.00 -2.96 -10.31
CA ILE A 252 -1.41 -2.75 -8.99
C ILE A 252 -1.85 -3.90 -8.10
N GLY A 253 -0.86 -4.64 -7.49
CA GLY A 253 -1.19 -5.79 -6.63
C GLY A 253 0.02 -6.44 -5.97
#